data_e4223e2c2b03892b2749742058822c98
#
_entry.id   e4223e2c2b03892b2749742058822c98
#
_cell.length_a   1.000
_cell.length_b   1.000
_cell.length_c   1.000
_cell.angle_alpha   90.00
_cell.angle_beta   90.00
_cell.angle_gamma   90.00
#
_symmetry.space_group_name_H-M   'P 1'
#
loop_
_entity.id
_entity.type
_entity.pdbx_description
1 polymer ?
#
loop_
_entity_poly.entity_id
_entity_poly.type
_entity_poly.pdbx_seq_one_letter_code
_entity_poly.pdbx_strand_id
1 'polypeptide(L)'
;VVDDHRKAGCEKDVYGNNMSCLPLKWKTVPEYLEEQNITWKVYEDTDNGYHNMLEQFEQYELDIINQGPLAKKGIYRPGLDKFFFDLKNGSLPQVSYFITPIELSEHPPNMPKDGAWIQRKVVQSLMESQYWNSSALIVSYDETGGLAEHVMAPHAPKDTKGEWIKDPYLKSNGLQPVGPGYRVPFYIVSPWTRRGGVWTEHASHDSQILFLEKWAAEHGKNFTVKELNKWRREQMSNLVSAFDFSNRDLSVPQLPKAENASKDKVTGMWNGVTLCMRKYEDLVQPPVPYGNQTELKKGYNVEKGYKKVRGSLTEGHYLTIEANGAALEHGDKLSSGKQTKNHEKSEQRFVIHWLGHQPKDNKFLIAHGKQNETKYLKEDLSFSSKKSDGVKVAIKDHLNGKGYTIEQLNSKKGLSLSKDGKVSWQSGNTTHFDLYSVSY
;
A
#
# COMPACT_ATOMS: atom_id res chain seq x y z
N VAL A 1 16.19 4.68 -4.29
CA VAL A 1 16.07 3.89 -5.52
C VAL A 1 17.34 3.11 -5.64
N VAL A 2 17.26 1.80 -5.50
CA VAL A 2 18.37 0.92 -5.82
C VAL A 2 18.16 0.53 -7.27
N ASP A 3 19.04 1.00 -8.13
CA ASP A 3 19.04 0.62 -9.53
C ASP A 3 19.76 -0.74 -9.65
N ASP A 4 19.41 -1.52 -10.63
CA ASP A 4 19.85 -2.92 -10.86
C ASP A 4 21.37 -3.07 -11.16
N HIS A 5 22.20 -2.17 -10.64
CA HIS A 5 23.62 -2.10 -10.94
C HIS A 5 24.47 -2.91 -9.98
N ARG A 6 24.94 -4.02 -10.49
CA ARG A 6 25.75 -5.04 -9.81
C ARG A 6 27.24 -4.72 -9.64
N LYS A 7 27.64 -3.48 -9.88
CA LYS A 7 29.05 -3.09 -9.73
C LYS A 7 29.25 -2.37 -8.40
N ALA A 8 30.22 -2.83 -7.62
CA ALA A 8 30.67 -2.07 -6.45
C ALA A 8 31.04 -0.64 -6.85
N GLY A 9 30.62 0.33 -6.06
CA GLY A 9 30.82 1.74 -6.33
C GLY A 9 29.50 2.50 -6.46
N CYS A 10 29.57 3.73 -6.91
CA CYS A 10 28.43 4.60 -7.06
C CYS A 10 28.28 5.05 -8.51
N GLU A 11 27.05 5.01 -9.01
CA GLU A 11 26.73 5.71 -10.23
C GLU A 11 26.76 7.23 -10.03
N LYS A 12 26.98 7.93 -11.10
CA LYS A 12 26.91 9.40 -11.12
C LYS A 12 25.60 9.83 -11.76
N ASP A 13 24.87 10.71 -11.07
CA ASP A 13 23.77 11.43 -11.69
C ASP A 13 24.29 12.46 -12.73
N VAL A 14 23.35 13.10 -13.43
CA VAL A 14 23.70 14.15 -14.42
C VAL A 14 24.33 15.41 -13.79
N TYR A 15 24.32 15.51 -12.47
CA TYR A 15 24.97 16.59 -11.71
C TYR A 15 26.35 16.20 -11.18
N GLY A 16 26.75 14.93 -11.33
CA GLY A 16 28.01 14.37 -10.84
C GLY A 16 27.98 13.89 -9.39
N ASN A 17 26.82 13.84 -8.74
CA ASN A 17 26.66 13.28 -7.39
C ASN A 17 26.63 11.75 -7.44
N ASN A 18 27.05 11.11 -6.37
CA ASN A 18 26.97 9.68 -6.23
C ASN A 18 25.51 9.24 -6.01
N MET A 19 25.11 8.21 -6.78
CA MET A 19 23.81 7.53 -6.68
C MET A 19 24.03 6.03 -6.48
N SER A 20 22.99 5.36 -5.95
CA SER A 20 22.93 3.88 -5.89
C SER A 20 24.26 3.23 -5.56
N CYS A 21 24.88 3.67 -4.47
CA CYS A 21 26.22 3.16 -4.08
C CYS A 21 26.09 1.76 -3.49
N LEU A 22 26.75 0.80 -4.11
CA LEU A 22 26.80 -0.59 -3.65
C LEU A 22 28.20 -0.92 -3.07
N PRO A 23 28.26 -1.76 -2.04
CA PRO A 23 27.14 -2.35 -1.30
C PRO A 23 26.40 -1.32 -0.44
N LEU A 24 25.11 -1.60 -0.18
CA LEU A 24 24.31 -0.81 0.76
C LEU A 24 24.74 -1.10 2.21
N LYS A 25 24.61 -0.11 3.10
CA LYS A 25 25.20 -0.22 4.45
C LYS A 25 24.25 0.07 5.60
N TRP A 26 23.00 0.46 5.32
CA TRP A 26 22.04 0.66 6.38
C TRP A 26 21.45 -0.66 6.87
N LYS A 27 20.87 -0.63 8.06
CA LYS A 27 20.30 -1.81 8.72
C LYS A 27 19.01 -2.27 8.03
N THR A 28 18.93 -3.58 7.76
CA THR A 28 17.77 -4.19 7.10
C THR A 28 16.70 -4.64 8.11
N VAL A 29 15.46 -4.82 7.65
CA VAL A 29 14.37 -5.33 8.50
C VAL A 29 14.69 -6.68 9.13
N PRO A 30 15.25 -7.67 8.42
CA PRO A 30 15.67 -8.93 9.05
C PRO A 30 16.65 -8.78 10.21
N GLU A 31 17.55 -7.80 10.18
CA GLU A 31 18.48 -7.55 11.30
C GLU A 31 17.74 -7.02 12.54
N TYR A 32 16.68 -6.20 12.36
CA TYR A 32 15.80 -5.79 13.45
C TYR A 32 15.05 -6.99 14.05
N LEU A 33 14.60 -7.92 13.21
CA LEU A 33 13.96 -9.16 13.66
C LEU A 33 14.94 -10.03 14.46
N GLU A 34 16.18 -10.17 13.98
CA GLU A 34 17.24 -10.94 14.63
C GLU A 34 17.55 -10.42 16.03
N GLU A 35 17.69 -9.10 16.19
CA GLU A 35 17.93 -8.46 17.50
C GLU A 35 16.80 -8.70 18.51
N GLN A 36 15.59 -8.92 18.03
CA GLN A 36 14.44 -9.21 18.87
C GLN A 36 14.19 -10.71 19.07
N ASN A 37 15.07 -11.57 18.58
CA ASN A 37 14.88 -13.03 18.56
C ASN A 37 13.54 -13.43 17.92
N ILE A 38 13.15 -12.75 16.83
CA ILE A 38 12.04 -13.12 15.97
C ILE A 38 12.62 -13.98 14.85
N THR A 39 12.12 -15.20 14.74
CA THR A 39 12.60 -16.11 13.69
C THR A 39 12.12 -15.66 12.31
N TRP A 40 13.02 -15.68 11.35
CA TRP A 40 12.73 -15.28 9.98
C TRP A 40 13.53 -16.09 8.97
N LYS A 41 13.08 -16.11 7.72
CA LYS A 41 13.77 -16.75 6.60
C LYS A 41 13.25 -16.25 5.26
N VAL A 42 14.15 -16.20 4.27
CA VAL A 42 13.81 -16.01 2.85
C VAL A 42 13.75 -17.37 2.17
N TYR A 43 12.68 -17.60 1.42
CA TYR A 43 12.47 -18.75 0.56
C TYR A 43 12.54 -18.28 -0.89
N GLU A 44 13.58 -18.65 -1.55
CA GLU A 44 13.89 -18.31 -2.93
C GLU A 44 14.45 -19.54 -3.64
N ASP A 45 14.13 -19.72 -4.92
CA ASP A 45 14.46 -20.96 -5.66
C ASP A 45 15.80 -20.87 -6.40
N THR A 46 15.96 -19.87 -7.24
CA THR A 46 17.13 -19.69 -8.08
C THR A 46 17.72 -18.30 -7.95
N ASP A 47 18.89 -18.09 -8.58
CA ASP A 47 19.43 -16.75 -8.74
C ASP A 47 18.50 -15.94 -9.66
N ASN A 48 17.71 -15.09 -9.07
CA ASN A 48 16.76 -14.23 -9.76
C ASN A 48 17.35 -12.88 -10.19
N GLY A 49 18.67 -12.81 -10.30
CA GLY A 49 19.29 -11.59 -10.78
C GLY A 49 19.12 -10.39 -9.85
N TYR A 50 19.29 -10.58 -8.54
CA TYR A 50 19.15 -9.56 -7.46
C TYR A 50 17.72 -9.17 -7.08
N HIS A 51 16.70 -9.97 -7.36
CA HIS A 51 15.38 -9.77 -6.79
C HIS A 51 15.40 -9.93 -5.25
N ASN A 52 16.38 -10.66 -4.72
CA ASN A 52 16.65 -10.64 -3.30
C ASN A 52 17.56 -9.46 -2.96
N MET A 53 16.94 -8.35 -2.56
CA MET A 53 17.65 -7.12 -2.27
C MET A 53 18.68 -7.24 -1.13
N LEU A 54 18.57 -8.27 -0.26
CA LEU A 54 19.55 -8.49 0.81
C LEU A 54 20.96 -8.77 0.29
N GLU A 55 21.06 -9.32 -0.93
CA GLU A 55 22.36 -9.56 -1.60
C GLU A 55 23.13 -8.28 -1.94
N GLN A 56 22.48 -7.12 -1.87
CA GLN A 56 23.10 -5.83 -2.14
C GLN A 56 23.68 -5.15 -0.89
N PHE A 57 23.54 -5.78 0.28
CA PHE A 57 23.98 -5.20 1.55
C PHE A 57 25.32 -5.79 2.01
N GLU A 58 26.26 -4.91 2.38
CA GLU A 58 27.61 -5.27 2.83
C GLU A 58 27.61 -6.32 3.95
N GLN A 59 26.72 -6.20 4.90
CA GLN A 59 26.63 -7.12 6.03
C GLN A 59 26.24 -8.55 5.61
N TYR A 60 25.47 -8.71 4.54
CA TYR A 60 25.14 -10.03 4.00
C TYR A 60 26.28 -10.59 3.16
N GLU A 61 26.97 -9.77 2.36
CA GLU A 61 28.16 -10.20 1.62
C GLU A 61 29.27 -10.69 2.56
N LEU A 62 29.53 -9.95 3.63
CA LEU A 62 30.50 -10.34 4.65
C LEU A 62 30.06 -11.61 5.39
N ASP A 63 28.77 -11.77 5.65
CA ASP A 63 28.23 -12.93 6.34
C ASP A 63 28.25 -14.19 5.49
N ILE A 64 28.22 -14.11 4.15
CA ILE A 64 28.50 -15.25 3.25
C ILE A 64 29.90 -15.79 3.50
N ILE A 65 30.90 -14.92 3.54
CA ILE A 65 32.31 -15.30 3.75
C ILE A 65 32.47 -16.01 5.09
N ASN A 66 31.77 -15.49 6.11
CA ASN A 66 31.84 -16.02 7.48
C ASN A 66 30.86 -17.17 7.75
N GLN A 67 30.07 -17.57 6.75
CA GLN A 67 29.01 -18.58 6.90
C GLN A 67 28.05 -18.27 8.04
N GLY A 68 27.74 -17.01 8.24
CA GLY A 68 26.97 -16.50 9.35
C GLY A 68 25.45 -16.70 9.22
N PRO A 69 24.69 -16.28 10.25
CA PRO A 69 23.26 -16.53 10.31
C PRO A 69 22.43 -15.67 9.36
N LEU A 70 22.87 -14.45 9.03
CA LEU A 70 22.14 -13.56 8.11
C LEU A 70 22.14 -14.14 6.70
N ALA A 71 23.31 -14.56 6.20
CA ALA A 71 23.43 -15.18 4.90
C ALA A 71 22.64 -16.50 4.81
N LYS A 72 22.73 -17.35 5.83
CA LYS A 72 22.01 -18.64 5.87
C LYS A 72 20.49 -18.49 5.85
N LYS A 73 19.96 -17.42 6.44
CA LYS A 73 18.51 -17.15 6.48
C LYS A 73 18.04 -16.32 5.31
N GLY A 74 18.87 -15.38 4.86
CA GLY A 74 18.49 -14.32 3.94
C GLY A 74 18.79 -14.57 2.48
N ILE A 75 19.90 -15.25 2.17
CA ILE A 75 20.38 -15.42 0.79
C ILE A 75 20.76 -16.85 0.41
N TYR A 76 20.68 -17.79 1.33
CA TYR A 76 20.77 -19.20 1.00
C TYR A 76 19.47 -19.65 0.35
N ARG A 77 19.50 -19.94 -0.93
CA ARG A 77 18.34 -20.29 -1.76
C ARG A 77 17.87 -21.73 -1.49
N PRO A 78 16.95 -21.93 -0.53
CA PRO A 78 16.53 -23.27 -0.12
C PRO A 78 15.56 -23.93 -1.10
N GLY A 79 15.15 -23.20 -2.14
CA GLY A 79 14.10 -23.63 -3.07
C GLY A 79 12.70 -23.37 -2.55
N LEU A 80 11.76 -23.16 -3.47
CA LEU A 80 10.33 -22.99 -3.11
C LEU A 80 9.74 -24.26 -2.48
N ASP A 81 10.21 -25.43 -2.86
CA ASP A 81 9.77 -26.68 -2.26
C ASP A 81 10.07 -26.74 -0.76
N LYS A 82 11.14 -26.08 -0.31
CA LYS A 82 11.43 -25.96 1.11
C LYS A 82 10.38 -25.17 1.87
N PHE A 83 9.82 -24.12 1.27
CA PHE A 83 8.69 -23.38 1.86
C PHE A 83 7.49 -24.30 2.07
N PHE A 84 7.08 -25.03 1.04
CA PHE A 84 5.94 -25.94 1.13
C PHE A 84 6.20 -27.10 2.10
N PHE A 85 7.44 -27.58 2.16
CA PHE A 85 7.85 -28.58 3.15
C PHE A 85 7.73 -28.04 4.57
N ASP A 86 8.29 -26.86 4.86
CA ASP A 86 8.24 -26.24 6.18
C ASP A 86 6.81 -25.88 6.58
N LEU A 87 5.99 -25.44 5.66
CA LEU A 87 4.58 -25.16 5.86
C LEU A 87 3.81 -26.41 6.27
N LYS A 88 4.05 -27.52 5.57
CA LYS A 88 3.41 -28.83 5.86
C LYS A 88 3.86 -29.42 7.21
N ASN A 89 5.13 -29.27 7.55
CA ASN A 89 5.71 -29.93 8.73
C ASN A 89 5.72 -29.03 9.98
N GLY A 90 5.16 -27.84 9.93
CA GLY A 90 5.10 -26.97 11.10
C GLY A 90 6.43 -26.33 11.47
N SER A 91 7.32 -26.12 10.51
CA SER A 91 8.66 -25.57 10.74
C SER A 91 8.89 -24.21 10.07
N LEU A 92 7.82 -23.50 9.67
CA LEU A 92 7.94 -22.12 9.23
C LEU A 92 8.42 -21.21 10.38
N PRO A 93 9.32 -20.25 10.08
CA PRO A 93 9.64 -19.19 11.03
C PRO A 93 8.45 -18.22 11.21
N GLN A 94 8.54 -17.37 12.21
CA GLN A 94 7.52 -16.37 12.50
C GLN A 94 7.31 -15.38 11.34
N VAL A 95 8.39 -15.01 10.66
CA VAL A 95 8.36 -14.16 9.47
C VAL A 95 9.00 -14.91 8.30
N SER A 96 8.21 -15.17 7.26
CA SER A 96 8.64 -15.87 6.05
C SER A 96 8.56 -14.92 4.85
N TYR A 97 9.66 -14.70 4.19
CA TYR A 97 9.71 -13.98 2.91
C TYR A 97 9.70 -15.01 1.77
N PHE A 98 8.78 -14.85 0.85
CA PHE A 98 8.65 -15.75 -0.30
C PHE A 98 8.92 -14.95 -1.58
N ILE A 99 10.01 -15.27 -2.27
CA ILE A 99 10.44 -14.63 -3.51
C ILE A 99 10.28 -15.65 -4.64
N THR A 100 9.43 -15.34 -5.62
CA THR A 100 9.21 -16.21 -6.78
C THR A 100 10.40 -16.19 -7.72
N PRO A 101 10.69 -17.29 -8.46
CA PRO A 101 11.60 -17.20 -9.59
C PRO A 101 11.05 -16.23 -10.64
N ILE A 102 11.96 -15.59 -11.37
CA ILE A 102 11.60 -14.57 -12.38
C ILE A 102 10.63 -15.12 -13.44
N GLU A 103 10.74 -16.38 -13.76
CA GLU A 103 9.87 -17.06 -14.73
C GLU A 103 8.41 -17.19 -14.26
N LEU A 104 8.18 -17.09 -12.96
CA LEU A 104 6.84 -17.07 -12.35
C LEU A 104 6.41 -15.68 -11.92
N SER A 105 7.19 -14.65 -12.20
CA SER A 105 6.79 -13.28 -12.05
C SER A 105 5.76 -12.90 -13.12
N GLU A 106 5.08 -11.80 -12.91
CA GLU A 106 4.16 -11.23 -13.90
C GLU A 106 4.82 -10.09 -14.72
N HIS A 107 6.12 -9.86 -14.51
CA HIS A 107 6.90 -8.86 -15.24
C HIS A 107 7.08 -9.29 -16.71
N PRO A 108 6.76 -8.42 -17.69
CA PRO A 108 7.00 -8.73 -19.08
C PRO A 108 8.47 -9.10 -19.36
N PRO A 109 8.76 -10.11 -20.17
CA PRO A 109 7.84 -10.90 -21.01
C PRO A 109 7.24 -12.14 -20.35
N ASN A 110 7.33 -12.30 -19.03
CA ASN A 110 6.65 -13.40 -18.33
C ASN A 110 5.13 -13.20 -18.39
N MET A 111 4.39 -14.29 -18.38
CA MET A 111 2.95 -14.23 -18.51
C MET A 111 2.26 -14.14 -17.15
N PRO A 112 1.28 -13.21 -16.96
CA PRO A 112 0.53 -13.07 -15.72
C PRO A 112 -0.11 -14.37 -15.21
N LYS A 113 -0.48 -15.30 -16.09
CA LYS A 113 -1.03 -16.61 -15.69
C LYS A 113 -0.05 -17.47 -14.88
N ASP A 114 1.25 -17.32 -15.13
CA ASP A 114 2.27 -18.10 -14.42
C ASP A 114 2.45 -17.58 -12.98
N GLY A 115 2.38 -16.25 -12.79
CA GLY A 115 2.29 -15.64 -11.47
C GLY A 115 0.99 -15.99 -10.73
N ALA A 116 -0.14 -15.96 -11.41
CA ALA A 116 -1.42 -16.38 -10.83
C ALA A 116 -1.40 -17.84 -10.34
N TRP A 117 -0.71 -18.73 -11.04
CA TRP A 117 -0.53 -20.11 -10.64
C TRP A 117 0.23 -20.25 -9.31
N ILE A 118 1.38 -19.58 -9.17
CA ILE A 118 2.17 -19.67 -7.94
C ILE A 118 1.47 -18.97 -6.77
N GLN A 119 0.83 -17.83 -6.99
CA GLN A 119 0.04 -17.15 -5.97
C GLN A 119 -1.07 -18.07 -5.45
N ARG A 120 -1.83 -18.69 -6.35
CA ARG A 120 -2.87 -19.66 -5.98
C ARG A 120 -2.30 -20.81 -5.16
N LYS A 121 -1.16 -21.38 -5.57
CA LYS A 121 -0.50 -22.49 -4.87
C LYS A 121 -0.11 -22.09 -3.44
N VAL A 122 0.49 -20.92 -3.25
CA VAL A 122 0.89 -20.42 -1.92
C VAL A 122 -0.33 -20.17 -1.03
N VAL A 123 -1.34 -19.46 -1.54
CA VAL A 123 -2.57 -19.15 -0.79
C VAL A 123 -3.30 -20.43 -0.37
N GLN A 124 -3.50 -21.37 -1.30
CA GLN A 124 -4.16 -22.63 -0.99
C GLN A 124 -3.38 -23.44 0.03
N SER A 125 -2.06 -23.57 -0.15
CA SER A 125 -1.23 -24.34 0.78
C SER A 125 -1.24 -23.76 2.19
N LEU A 126 -1.26 -22.42 2.33
CA LEU A 126 -1.38 -21.76 3.63
C LEU A 126 -2.75 -22.06 4.26
N MET A 127 -3.84 -21.89 3.53
CA MET A 127 -5.19 -22.13 4.05
C MET A 127 -5.43 -23.60 4.47
N GLU A 128 -4.74 -24.55 3.83
CA GLU A 128 -4.80 -25.98 4.15
C GLU A 128 -3.82 -26.40 5.24
N SER A 129 -2.97 -25.50 5.73
CA SER A 129 -1.94 -25.79 6.73
C SER A 129 -2.39 -25.54 8.15
N GLN A 130 -1.62 -26.07 9.10
CA GLN A 130 -1.80 -25.79 10.54
C GLN A 130 -1.60 -24.31 10.90
N TYR A 131 -0.94 -23.53 10.05
CA TYR A 131 -0.68 -22.10 10.26
C TYR A 131 -1.87 -21.22 9.91
N TRP A 132 -2.86 -21.73 9.16
CA TRP A 132 -4.01 -20.92 8.74
C TRP A 132 -4.67 -20.17 9.88
N ASN A 133 -4.79 -20.83 11.02
CA ASN A 133 -5.48 -20.30 12.19
C ASN A 133 -4.80 -19.09 12.85
N SER A 134 -3.55 -18.77 12.51
CA SER A 134 -2.74 -17.73 13.16
C SER A 134 -1.84 -16.93 12.22
N SER A 135 -2.11 -17.00 10.91
CA SER A 135 -1.26 -16.36 9.91
C SER A 135 -1.93 -15.21 9.17
N ALA A 136 -1.11 -14.31 8.68
CA ALA A 136 -1.45 -13.34 7.66
C ALA A 136 -0.44 -13.46 6.52
N LEU A 137 -0.93 -13.77 5.31
CA LEU A 137 -0.14 -13.70 4.08
C LEU A 137 -0.38 -12.33 3.45
N ILE A 138 0.67 -11.57 3.28
CA ILE A 138 0.65 -10.30 2.56
C ILE A 138 1.27 -10.55 1.20
N VAL A 139 0.51 -10.27 0.15
CA VAL A 139 0.99 -10.30 -1.24
C VAL A 139 1.05 -8.88 -1.74
N SER A 140 2.23 -8.43 -2.08
CA SER A 140 2.48 -7.11 -2.64
C SER A 140 3.35 -7.23 -3.88
N TYR A 141 2.99 -6.45 -4.90
CA TYR A 141 3.81 -6.31 -6.09
C TYR A 141 4.87 -5.24 -5.83
N ASP A 142 6.05 -5.43 -6.37
CA ASP A 142 7.19 -4.53 -6.25
C ASP A 142 6.96 -3.23 -7.04
N GLU A 143 6.42 -3.35 -8.27
CA GLU A 143 6.16 -2.25 -9.17
C GLU A 143 5.03 -2.59 -10.16
N THR A 144 4.73 -1.70 -11.12
CA THR A 144 3.57 -1.83 -12.02
C THR A 144 3.81 -2.74 -13.24
N GLY A 145 5.01 -3.31 -13.42
CA GLY A 145 5.37 -4.08 -14.61
C GLY A 145 5.43 -3.27 -15.91
N GLY A 146 5.55 -1.94 -15.81
CA GLY A 146 5.47 -1.04 -16.96
C GLY A 146 4.07 -0.87 -17.55
N LEU A 147 3.04 -1.40 -16.88
CA LEU A 147 1.65 -1.25 -17.30
C LEU A 147 1.11 0.16 -16.98
N ALA A 148 0.14 0.60 -17.77
CA ALA A 148 -0.44 1.94 -17.61
C ALA A 148 -1.21 2.09 -16.29
N GLU A 149 -1.03 3.23 -15.63
CA GLU A 149 -1.81 3.68 -14.48
C GLU A 149 -2.38 5.08 -14.78
N HIS A 150 -3.65 5.31 -14.46
CA HIS A 150 -4.33 6.58 -14.71
C HIS A 150 -4.49 7.44 -13.45
N VAL A 151 -4.15 6.92 -12.28
CA VAL A 151 -4.17 7.67 -11.02
C VAL A 151 -2.78 8.23 -10.76
N MET A 152 -2.72 9.56 -10.55
CA MET A 152 -1.47 10.21 -10.16
C MET A 152 -0.97 9.66 -8.84
N ALA A 153 0.33 9.37 -8.78
CA ALA A 153 0.96 8.94 -7.55
C ALA A 153 0.95 10.07 -6.51
N PRO A 154 0.62 9.79 -5.25
CA PRO A 154 0.79 10.76 -4.18
C PRO A 154 2.27 11.05 -3.96
N HIS A 155 2.58 12.21 -3.42
CA HIS A 155 3.94 12.58 -3.04
C HIS A 155 3.95 13.38 -1.74
N ALA A 156 5.09 13.42 -1.08
CA ALA A 156 5.28 14.24 0.11
C ALA A 156 5.20 15.74 -0.23
N PRO A 157 4.86 16.60 0.73
CA PRO A 157 5.00 18.03 0.59
C PRO A 157 6.40 18.40 0.08
N LYS A 158 6.47 19.42 -0.77
CA LYS A 158 7.76 19.91 -1.28
C LYS A 158 8.70 20.22 -0.11
N ASP A 159 9.97 19.89 -0.30
CA ASP A 159 11.04 20.06 0.69
C ASP A 159 11.00 19.09 1.90
N THR A 160 10.11 18.08 1.88
CA THR A 160 10.20 16.99 2.84
C THR A 160 11.51 16.24 2.66
N LYS A 161 12.33 16.24 3.71
CA LYS A 161 13.66 15.63 3.67
C LYS A 161 13.59 14.13 3.34
N GLY A 162 14.34 13.72 2.34
CA GLY A 162 14.39 12.32 1.88
C GLY A 162 13.30 11.93 0.88
N GLU A 163 12.33 12.82 0.61
CA GLU A 163 11.24 12.55 -0.34
C GLU A 163 11.39 13.31 -1.66
N TRP A 164 12.37 14.19 -1.78
CA TRP A 164 12.61 14.97 -2.99
C TRP A 164 14.08 14.94 -3.37
N ILE A 165 14.36 14.68 -4.65
CA ILE A 165 15.70 14.69 -5.24
C ILE A 165 15.71 15.53 -6.51
N LYS A 166 16.90 16.02 -6.90
CA LYS A 166 17.09 16.52 -8.26
C LYS A 166 16.96 15.34 -9.23
N ASP A 167 16.26 15.56 -10.34
CA ASP A 167 16.11 14.49 -11.34
C ASP A 167 17.49 13.97 -11.74
N PRO A 168 17.80 12.69 -11.51
CA PRO A 168 19.13 12.14 -11.74
C PRO A 168 19.46 11.97 -13.22
N TYR A 169 18.47 11.99 -14.09
CA TYR A 169 18.62 11.72 -15.52
C TYR A 169 18.49 12.98 -16.37
N LEU A 170 17.63 13.94 -15.97
CA LEU A 170 17.34 15.14 -16.75
C LEU A 170 17.39 16.41 -15.89
N LYS A 171 18.46 17.20 -16.02
CA LYS A 171 18.62 18.48 -15.30
C LYS A 171 17.45 19.43 -15.49
N SER A 172 16.80 19.40 -16.67
CA SER A 172 15.67 20.27 -16.99
C SER A 172 14.42 20.03 -16.13
N ASN A 173 14.28 18.86 -15.53
CA ASN A 173 13.14 18.51 -14.69
C ASN A 173 13.24 19.07 -13.26
N GLY A 174 14.45 19.47 -12.82
CA GLY A 174 14.65 20.05 -11.50
C GLY A 174 14.40 19.05 -10.35
N LEU A 175 13.72 19.51 -9.32
CA LEU A 175 13.41 18.72 -8.14
C LEU A 175 12.19 17.84 -8.39
N GLN A 176 12.32 16.53 -8.14
CA GLN A 176 11.28 15.53 -8.34
C GLN A 176 10.98 14.74 -7.04
N PRO A 177 9.74 14.28 -6.83
CA PRO A 177 9.43 13.41 -5.70
C PRO A 177 10.03 12.02 -5.93
N VAL A 178 10.54 11.41 -4.86
CA VAL A 178 11.08 10.04 -4.88
C VAL A 178 9.98 8.98 -4.95
N GLY A 179 8.82 9.28 -4.42
CA GLY A 179 7.69 8.35 -4.38
C GLY A 179 6.52 8.88 -3.53
N PRO A 180 5.55 7.99 -3.20
CA PRO A 180 5.51 6.51 -3.23
C PRO A 180 5.48 5.80 -4.58
N GLY A 181 5.12 6.45 -5.68
CA GLY A 181 4.97 5.80 -6.98
C GLY A 181 3.52 5.45 -7.31
N TYR A 182 3.33 4.76 -8.42
CA TYR A 182 2.02 4.34 -8.90
C TYR A 182 1.41 3.22 -8.05
N ARG A 183 0.09 3.02 -8.17
CA ARG A 183 -0.59 1.94 -7.48
C ARG A 183 -0.14 0.59 -8.01
N VAL A 184 0.05 -0.35 -7.09
CA VAL A 184 0.35 -1.75 -7.39
C VAL A 184 -0.69 -2.67 -6.74
N PRO A 185 -0.92 -3.87 -7.27
CA PRO A 185 -1.79 -4.84 -6.62
C PRO A 185 -1.27 -5.19 -5.22
N PHE A 186 -2.20 -5.27 -4.27
CA PHE A 186 -1.91 -5.63 -2.88
C PHE A 186 -3.11 -6.33 -2.26
N TYR A 187 -2.90 -7.44 -1.57
CA TYR A 187 -3.94 -8.09 -0.80
C TYR A 187 -3.40 -8.85 0.41
N ILE A 188 -4.26 -9.04 1.40
CA ILE A 188 -3.96 -9.78 2.63
C ILE A 188 -4.90 -10.97 2.73
N VAL A 189 -4.32 -12.16 2.91
CA VAL A 189 -5.04 -13.41 3.12
C VAL A 189 -4.85 -13.87 4.56
N SER A 190 -5.93 -13.84 5.32
CA SER A 190 -5.91 -14.17 6.75
C SER A 190 -7.32 -14.56 7.21
N PRO A 191 -7.49 -15.36 8.27
CA PRO A 191 -8.80 -15.57 8.90
C PRO A 191 -9.50 -14.28 9.36
N TRP A 192 -8.75 -13.20 9.57
CA TRP A 192 -9.29 -11.91 10.01
C TRP A 192 -9.56 -10.93 8.86
N THR A 193 -9.28 -11.32 7.60
CA THR A 193 -9.58 -10.50 6.41
C THR A 193 -10.60 -11.17 5.47
N ARG A 194 -11.29 -12.21 5.92
CA ARG A 194 -12.10 -13.13 5.12
C ARG A 194 -13.36 -12.54 4.48
N ARG A 195 -13.83 -11.41 4.88
CA ARG A 195 -15.15 -10.90 4.46
C ARG A 195 -15.18 -10.25 3.08
N GLY A 196 -14.11 -10.38 2.28
CA GLY A 196 -14.04 -9.79 0.94
C GLY A 196 -14.15 -8.27 0.95
N GLY A 197 -13.67 -7.64 2.02
CA GLY A 197 -13.67 -6.19 2.14
C GLY A 197 -12.64 -5.56 1.23
N VAL A 198 -12.93 -4.35 0.78
CA VAL A 198 -11.95 -3.46 0.18
C VAL A 198 -11.49 -2.50 1.27
N TRP A 199 -10.18 -2.51 1.52
CA TRP A 199 -9.55 -1.61 2.47
C TRP A 199 -8.81 -0.53 1.67
N THR A 200 -9.04 0.73 1.99
CA THR A 200 -8.69 1.85 1.11
C THR A 200 -7.91 2.97 1.81
N GLU A 201 -7.33 2.69 2.99
CA GLU A 201 -6.39 3.61 3.61
C GLU A 201 -5.10 3.70 2.78
N HIS A 202 -4.41 4.82 2.86
CA HIS A 202 -3.13 5.01 2.19
C HIS A 202 -2.12 3.98 2.70
N ALA A 203 -1.61 3.16 1.80
CA ALA A 203 -0.57 2.19 2.07
C ALA A 203 0.52 2.27 1.01
N SER A 204 1.71 1.91 1.41
CA SER A 204 2.87 1.70 0.55
C SER A 204 3.62 0.46 1.01
N HIS A 205 4.73 0.12 0.38
CA HIS A 205 5.59 -0.97 0.86
C HIS A 205 6.06 -0.75 2.31
N ASP A 206 6.21 0.51 2.75
CA ASP A 206 6.54 0.87 4.13
C ASP A 206 5.50 0.37 5.14
N SER A 207 4.24 0.23 4.70
CA SER A 207 3.14 -0.23 5.54
C SER A 207 3.35 -1.64 6.08
N GLN A 208 4.05 -2.50 5.34
CA GLN A 208 4.41 -3.85 5.79
C GLN A 208 5.40 -3.80 6.94
N ILE A 209 6.34 -2.87 6.90
CA ILE A 209 7.31 -2.63 7.98
C ILE A 209 6.60 -2.12 9.22
N LEU A 210 5.71 -1.13 9.06
CA LEU A 210 4.91 -0.59 10.17
C LEU A 210 4.01 -1.66 10.80
N PHE A 211 3.49 -2.60 10.00
CA PHE A 211 2.74 -3.73 10.50
C PHE A 211 3.61 -4.69 11.32
N LEU A 212 4.81 -5.02 10.85
CA LEU A 212 5.74 -5.87 11.59
C LEU A 212 6.15 -5.24 12.93
N GLU A 213 6.39 -3.95 12.98
CA GLU A 213 6.66 -3.23 14.23
C GLU A 213 5.50 -3.36 15.22
N LYS A 214 4.26 -3.19 14.74
CA LYS A 214 3.06 -3.32 15.59
C LYS A 214 2.84 -4.76 16.04
N TRP A 215 2.95 -5.71 15.12
CA TRP A 215 2.84 -7.13 15.45
C TRP A 215 3.89 -7.57 16.49
N ALA A 216 5.13 -7.15 16.31
CA ALA A 216 6.21 -7.46 17.28
C ALA A 216 5.92 -6.87 18.67
N ALA A 217 5.45 -5.62 18.73
CA ALA A 217 5.10 -4.96 19.97
C ALA A 217 4.01 -5.71 20.76
N GLU A 218 2.98 -6.22 20.09
CA GLU A 218 1.92 -7.03 20.69
C GLU A 218 2.45 -8.38 21.25
N HIS A 219 3.62 -8.82 20.77
CA HIS A 219 4.32 -10.02 21.27
C HIS A 219 5.46 -9.70 22.26
N GLY A 220 5.47 -8.49 22.81
CA GLY A 220 6.49 -8.05 23.77
C GLY A 220 7.88 -7.83 23.16
N LYS A 221 7.96 -7.67 21.84
CA LYS A 221 9.18 -7.38 21.09
C LYS A 221 9.09 -5.98 20.51
N ASN A 222 10.06 -5.13 20.76
CA ASN A 222 10.01 -3.74 20.35
C ASN A 222 11.19 -3.38 19.45
N PHE A 223 10.91 -2.99 18.23
CA PHE A 223 11.88 -2.37 17.34
C PHE A 223 11.22 -1.24 16.53
N THR A 224 12.04 -0.36 16.02
CA THR A 224 11.63 0.72 15.13
C THR A 224 12.66 0.83 14.03
N VAL A 225 12.24 0.68 12.79
CA VAL A 225 13.10 0.82 11.61
C VAL A 225 13.41 2.30 11.41
N LYS A 226 14.66 2.69 11.66
CA LYS A 226 15.10 4.09 11.68
C LYS A 226 15.20 4.70 10.28
N GLU A 227 15.27 3.86 9.26
CA GLU A 227 15.38 4.22 7.86
C GLU A 227 14.07 4.81 7.29
N LEU A 228 12.93 4.51 7.93
CA LEU A 228 11.66 5.15 7.59
C LEU A 228 11.60 6.56 8.15
N ASN A 229 11.47 7.54 7.26
CA ASN A 229 11.34 8.92 7.67
C ASN A 229 9.99 9.24 8.33
N LYS A 230 9.92 10.41 8.96
CA LYS A 230 8.73 10.83 9.70
C LYS A 230 7.48 10.89 8.82
N TRP A 231 7.60 11.44 7.60
CA TRP A 231 6.46 11.58 6.69
C TRP A 231 5.87 10.21 6.32
N ARG A 232 6.71 9.23 5.96
CA ARG A 232 6.26 7.86 5.65
C ARG A 232 5.53 7.23 6.82
N ARG A 233 6.07 7.37 8.03
CA ARG A 233 5.44 6.83 9.24
C ARG A 233 4.10 7.46 9.57
N GLU A 234 3.93 8.74 9.25
CA GLU A 234 2.71 9.49 9.59
C GLU A 234 1.63 9.37 8.52
N GLN A 235 2.00 9.17 7.26
CA GLN A 235 1.06 9.16 6.15
C GLN A 235 0.68 7.77 5.67
N MET A 236 1.51 6.75 5.91
CA MET A 236 1.22 5.38 5.47
C MET A 236 0.57 4.56 6.57
N SER A 237 -0.41 3.75 6.21
CA SER A 237 -1.09 2.84 7.14
C SER A 237 -0.13 1.79 7.69
N ASN A 238 -0.38 1.37 8.93
CA ASN A 238 0.26 0.22 9.53
C ASN A 238 -0.51 -1.10 9.28
N LEU A 239 -1.47 -1.11 8.39
CA LEU A 239 -2.31 -2.24 7.98
C LEU A 239 -3.20 -2.85 9.07
N VAL A 240 -3.07 -2.47 10.33
CA VAL A 240 -3.84 -3.10 11.44
C VAL A 240 -5.34 -2.96 11.21
N SER A 241 -5.80 -1.82 10.68
CA SER A 241 -7.22 -1.59 10.39
C SER A 241 -7.79 -2.43 9.23
N ALA A 242 -6.93 -3.10 8.46
CA ALA A 242 -7.36 -4.05 7.44
C ALA A 242 -7.86 -5.38 8.04
N PHE A 243 -7.57 -5.64 9.31
CA PHE A 243 -7.97 -6.86 10.01
C PHE A 243 -9.18 -6.61 10.91
N ASP A 244 -10.14 -7.52 10.89
CA ASP A 244 -11.24 -7.58 11.85
C ASP A 244 -10.94 -8.66 12.90
N PHE A 245 -10.14 -8.31 13.91
CA PHE A 245 -9.71 -9.24 14.96
C PHE A 245 -10.87 -9.74 15.84
N SER A 246 -12.03 -9.10 15.80
CA SER A 246 -13.21 -9.55 16.55
C SER A 246 -14.00 -10.64 15.82
N ASN A 247 -13.74 -10.86 14.53
CA ASN A 247 -14.50 -11.78 13.68
C ASN A 247 -13.58 -12.69 12.87
N ARG A 248 -13.07 -13.71 13.54
CA ARG A 248 -12.23 -14.71 12.91
C ARG A 248 -13.06 -15.72 12.10
N ASP A 249 -12.72 -15.92 10.84
CA ASP A 249 -13.34 -16.91 9.98
C ASP A 249 -12.28 -17.91 9.45
N LEU A 250 -12.33 -19.14 9.97
CA LEU A 250 -11.41 -20.21 9.61
C LEU A 250 -11.85 -21.02 8.38
N SER A 251 -12.98 -20.70 7.79
CA SER A 251 -13.43 -21.40 6.59
C SER A 251 -12.42 -21.26 5.45
N VAL A 252 -12.26 -22.30 4.66
CA VAL A 252 -11.37 -22.33 3.51
C VAL A 252 -12.22 -22.16 2.24
N PRO A 253 -12.11 -21.00 1.55
CA PRO A 253 -12.85 -20.79 0.32
C PRO A 253 -12.26 -21.62 -0.82
N GLN A 254 -13.11 -22.03 -1.75
CA GLN A 254 -12.65 -22.56 -3.01
C GLN A 254 -12.05 -21.44 -3.86
N LEU A 255 -10.76 -21.54 -4.13
CA LEU A 255 -10.09 -20.59 -5.01
C LEU A 255 -10.44 -20.84 -6.48
N PRO A 256 -10.52 -19.78 -7.31
CA PRO A 256 -10.62 -19.93 -8.76
C PRO A 256 -9.51 -20.82 -9.31
N LYS A 257 -9.81 -21.54 -10.38
CA LYS A 257 -8.79 -22.31 -11.09
C LYS A 257 -7.80 -21.35 -11.74
N ALA A 258 -6.51 -21.63 -11.57
CA ALA A 258 -5.45 -21.01 -12.36
C ALA A 258 -4.93 -22.04 -13.37
N GLU A 259 -4.56 -21.58 -14.55
CA GLU A 259 -3.84 -22.41 -15.51
C GLU A 259 -2.48 -22.80 -14.93
N ASN A 260 -2.01 -23.98 -15.25
CA ASN A 260 -0.67 -24.40 -14.84
C ASN A 260 0.37 -23.50 -15.49
N ALA A 261 1.38 -23.13 -14.71
CA ALA A 261 2.54 -22.44 -15.23
C ALA A 261 3.23 -23.30 -16.29
N SER A 262 3.72 -22.66 -17.33
CA SER A 262 4.26 -23.32 -18.51
C SER A 262 5.64 -23.89 -18.24
N LYS A 263 5.81 -25.19 -18.54
CA LYS A 263 7.10 -25.89 -18.45
C LYS A 263 7.46 -26.54 -19.76
N ASP A 264 8.73 -26.54 -20.08
CA ASP A 264 9.27 -27.35 -21.15
C ASP A 264 9.13 -28.83 -20.80
N LYS A 265 8.62 -29.63 -21.73
CA LYS A 265 8.31 -31.04 -21.48
C LYS A 265 9.55 -31.93 -21.39
N VAL A 266 10.67 -31.50 -21.92
CA VAL A 266 11.94 -32.26 -21.97
C VAL A 266 12.80 -31.88 -20.77
N THR A 267 13.02 -30.58 -20.57
CA THR A 267 13.91 -30.08 -19.53
C THR A 267 13.23 -29.88 -18.18
N GLY A 268 11.91 -29.76 -18.15
CA GLY A 268 11.15 -29.42 -16.96
C GLY A 268 11.30 -27.97 -16.50
N MET A 269 12.06 -27.15 -17.20
CA MET A 269 12.27 -25.74 -16.89
C MET A 269 11.05 -24.90 -17.25
N TRP A 270 10.87 -23.78 -16.55
CA TRP A 270 9.83 -22.80 -16.87
C TRP A 270 10.10 -22.19 -18.26
N ASN A 271 9.10 -22.13 -19.12
CA ASN A 271 9.24 -21.66 -20.50
C ASN A 271 8.20 -20.63 -20.94
N GLY A 272 7.53 -19.97 -19.98
CA GLY A 272 6.50 -19.00 -20.23
C GLY A 272 6.95 -17.86 -21.15
N VAL A 273 8.16 -17.35 -20.98
CA VAL A 273 8.76 -16.32 -21.85
C VAL A 273 8.84 -16.78 -23.30
N THR A 274 9.41 -17.96 -23.52
CA THR A 274 9.55 -18.51 -24.88
C THR A 274 8.19 -18.68 -25.57
N LEU A 275 7.19 -19.13 -24.83
CA LEU A 275 5.82 -19.28 -25.36
C LEU A 275 5.18 -17.92 -25.64
N CYS A 276 5.39 -16.95 -24.80
CA CYS A 276 4.92 -15.59 -24.99
C CYS A 276 5.52 -14.96 -26.24
N MET A 277 6.85 -15.03 -26.38
CA MET A 277 7.55 -14.49 -27.55
C MET A 277 7.06 -15.14 -28.84
N ARG A 278 6.98 -16.47 -28.91
CA ARG A 278 6.46 -17.17 -30.10
C ARG A 278 5.02 -16.82 -30.45
N LYS A 279 4.18 -16.60 -29.43
CA LYS A 279 2.78 -16.25 -29.62
C LYS A 279 2.59 -14.85 -30.20
N TYR A 280 3.49 -13.93 -29.87
CA TYR A 280 3.36 -12.50 -30.15
C TYR A 280 4.46 -11.98 -31.09
N GLU A 281 5.27 -12.86 -31.70
CA GLU A 281 6.38 -12.53 -32.57
C GLU A 281 5.96 -11.62 -33.76
N ASP A 282 4.79 -11.87 -34.33
CA ASP A 282 4.25 -11.14 -35.48
C ASP A 282 3.25 -10.03 -35.10
N LEU A 283 3.03 -9.76 -33.82
CA LEU A 283 2.05 -8.75 -33.43
C LEU A 283 2.63 -7.35 -33.53
N VAL A 284 1.97 -6.53 -34.32
CA VAL A 284 2.20 -5.10 -34.33
C VAL A 284 1.85 -4.53 -32.94
N GLN A 285 2.78 -3.78 -32.37
CA GLN A 285 2.50 -3.10 -31.10
C GLN A 285 1.26 -2.22 -31.24
N PRO A 286 0.28 -2.31 -30.33
CA PRO A 286 -0.86 -1.41 -30.37
C PRO A 286 -0.39 0.03 -30.25
N PRO A 287 -1.02 0.99 -30.92
CA PRO A 287 -0.69 2.39 -30.77
C PRO A 287 -0.87 2.81 -29.31
N VAL A 288 0.05 3.64 -28.82
CA VAL A 288 -0.07 4.22 -27.49
C VAL A 288 -1.39 5.02 -27.45
N PRO A 289 -2.34 4.69 -26.56
CA PRO A 289 -3.71 5.22 -26.63
C PRO A 289 -3.80 6.73 -26.39
N TYR A 290 -2.75 7.35 -25.86
CA TYR A 290 -2.70 8.78 -25.52
C TYR A 290 -1.74 9.60 -26.40
N GLY A 291 -1.39 9.09 -27.58
CA GLY A 291 -0.50 9.76 -28.52
C GLY A 291 0.97 9.75 -28.11
N ASN A 292 1.77 10.57 -28.75
CA ASN A 292 3.20 10.66 -28.49
C ASN A 292 3.46 11.42 -27.18
N GLN A 293 3.85 10.70 -26.12
CA GLN A 293 4.15 11.27 -24.80
C GLN A 293 5.62 11.69 -24.64
N THR A 294 6.28 12.08 -25.72
CA THR A 294 7.68 12.53 -25.67
C THR A 294 7.87 13.90 -25.00
N GLU A 295 6.79 14.67 -24.82
CA GLU A 295 6.86 15.94 -24.10
C GLU A 295 6.58 15.76 -22.60
N LEU A 296 7.55 15.27 -21.87
CA LEU A 296 7.50 15.08 -20.42
C LEU A 296 7.02 16.33 -19.67
N LYS A 297 7.38 17.54 -20.14
CA LYS A 297 6.93 18.80 -19.53
C LYS A 297 5.41 19.00 -19.50
N LYS A 298 4.67 18.39 -20.44
CA LYS A 298 3.19 18.43 -20.45
C LYS A 298 2.57 17.27 -19.67
N GLY A 299 3.30 16.19 -19.50
CA GLY A 299 2.86 15.00 -18.75
C GLY A 299 3.03 15.11 -17.23
N TYR A 300 3.95 15.92 -16.76
CA TYR A 300 4.13 16.19 -15.31
C TYR A 300 3.07 17.16 -14.78
N ASN A 301 1.81 16.76 -14.84
CA ASN A 301 0.81 17.35 -13.98
C ASN A 301 1.04 16.82 -12.57
N VAL A 302 1.99 17.42 -11.87
CA VAL A 302 2.12 17.24 -10.42
C VAL A 302 0.75 17.58 -9.84
N GLU A 303 0.15 16.64 -9.12
CA GLU A 303 -1.08 16.94 -8.39
C GLU A 303 -0.88 18.21 -7.57
N LYS A 304 -1.88 19.09 -7.60
CA LYS A 304 -1.86 20.31 -6.79
C LYS A 304 -1.92 20.02 -5.29
N GLY A 305 -1.85 18.76 -4.89
CA GLY A 305 -2.02 18.29 -3.53
C GLY A 305 -3.48 18.21 -3.10
N TYR A 306 -4.43 18.59 -3.96
CA TYR A 306 -5.87 18.47 -3.71
C TYR A 306 -6.66 18.31 -5.01
N LYS A 307 -7.80 17.61 -4.92
CA LYS A 307 -8.71 17.39 -6.04
C LYS A 307 -10.15 17.37 -5.57
N LYS A 308 -11.04 18.09 -6.26
CA LYS A 308 -12.48 18.02 -5.98
C LYS A 308 -13.00 16.61 -6.27
N VAL A 309 -13.64 16.01 -5.27
CA VAL A 309 -14.20 14.66 -5.37
C VAL A 309 -15.56 14.72 -6.07
N ARG A 310 -15.87 13.69 -6.85
CA ARG A 310 -17.15 13.48 -7.53
C ARG A 310 -17.47 12.00 -7.55
N GLY A 311 -18.75 11.66 -7.53
CA GLY A 311 -19.22 10.27 -7.60
C GLY A 311 -19.16 9.54 -6.26
N SER A 312 -19.09 8.22 -6.31
CA SER A 312 -19.04 7.39 -5.11
C SER A 312 -17.72 7.60 -4.36
N LEU A 313 -17.83 7.80 -3.06
CA LEU A 313 -16.66 7.91 -2.20
C LEU A 313 -16.02 6.55 -1.98
N THR A 314 -14.70 6.57 -1.89
CA THR A 314 -13.86 5.47 -1.44
C THR A 314 -13.04 5.92 -0.23
N GLU A 315 -12.59 4.98 0.58
CA GLU A 315 -11.65 5.29 1.67
C GLU A 315 -10.26 5.63 1.12
N GLY A 316 -9.35 6.07 2.00
CA GLY A 316 -7.93 6.12 1.70
C GLY A 316 -7.37 7.49 1.38
N HIS A 317 -8.19 8.52 1.41
CA HIS A 317 -7.74 9.89 1.22
C HIS A 317 -8.14 10.76 2.40
N TYR A 318 -7.30 11.74 2.72
CA TYR A 318 -7.76 12.85 3.54
C TYR A 318 -8.75 13.66 2.72
N LEU A 319 -9.86 13.99 3.36
CA LEU A 319 -10.91 14.82 2.77
C LEU A 319 -11.04 16.12 3.56
N THR A 320 -11.19 17.23 2.86
CA THR A 320 -11.84 18.42 3.45
C THR A 320 -13.32 18.39 3.11
N ILE A 321 -14.14 18.87 4.02
CA ILE A 321 -15.62 18.91 3.92
C ILE A 321 -16.03 20.37 4.02
N GLU A 322 -16.47 20.96 2.91
CA GLU A 322 -16.56 22.41 2.77
C GLU A 322 -17.93 22.86 2.26
N ALA A 323 -18.41 23.95 2.80
CA ALA A 323 -19.62 24.61 2.33
C ALA A 323 -19.64 26.09 2.76
N ASN A 324 -20.33 26.94 2.01
CA ASN A 324 -20.58 28.35 2.36
C ASN A 324 -19.29 29.16 2.64
N GLY A 325 -18.15 28.79 2.03
CA GLY A 325 -16.84 29.44 2.25
C GLY A 325 -16.16 29.03 3.56
N ALA A 326 -16.70 28.05 4.27
CA ALA A 326 -16.11 27.45 5.46
C ALA A 326 -15.79 25.96 5.23
N ALA A 327 -14.88 25.41 6.01
CA ALA A 327 -14.56 24.00 6.08
C ALA A 327 -14.83 23.45 7.47
N LEU A 328 -15.27 22.20 7.58
CA LEU A 328 -15.37 21.54 8.88
C LEU A 328 -13.98 21.39 9.50
N GLU A 329 -13.89 21.54 10.81
CA GLU A 329 -12.65 21.40 11.59
C GLU A 329 -12.86 20.42 12.74
N HIS A 330 -11.85 19.58 12.96
CA HIS A 330 -11.80 18.72 14.12
C HIS A 330 -11.04 19.38 15.28
N GLY A 331 -11.47 19.09 16.50
CA GLY A 331 -10.90 19.50 17.76
C GLY A 331 -11.51 18.63 18.85
N ASP A 332 -11.88 19.21 19.99
CA ASP A 332 -12.69 18.51 21.00
C ASP A 332 -14.07 18.14 20.45
N LYS A 333 -14.63 19.01 19.63
CA LYS A 333 -15.87 18.80 18.88
C LYS A 333 -15.71 19.24 17.43
N LEU A 334 -16.57 18.68 16.57
CA LEU A 334 -16.69 19.11 15.18
C LEU A 334 -17.18 20.57 15.15
N SER A 335 -16.42 21.42 14.52
CA SER A 335 -16.66 22.85 14.34
C SER A 335 -16.44 23.24 12.88
N SER A 336 -16.43 24.52 12.58
CA SER A 336 -16.01 25.01 11.27
C SER A 336 -15.06 26.18 11.39
N GLY A 337 -14.22 26.33 10.39
CA GLY A 337 -13.31 27.46 10.23
C GLY A 337 -13.28 27.96 8.79
N LYS A 338 -12.51 29.00 8.54
CA LYS A 338 -12.38 29.54 7.19
C LYS A 338 -11.72 28.53 6.26
N GLN A 339 -12.33 28.30 5.12
CA GLN A 339 -11.77 27.50 4.03
C GLN A 339 -10.41 28.08 3.57
N THR A 340 -9.41 27.23 3.36
CA THR A 340 -8.11 27.65 2.79
C THR A 340 -8.10 27.44 1.28
N LYS A 341 -7.32 28.26 0.57
CA LYS A 341 -7.24 28.21 -0.90
C LYS A 341 -6.70 26.89 -1.43
N ASN A 342 -5.77 26.28 -0.69
CA ASN A 342 -5.08 25.05 -1.10
C ASN A 342 -5.56 23.82 -0.29
N HIS A 343 -6.56 23.95 0.56
CA HIS A 343 -7.09 22.87 1.41
C HIS A 343 -6.01 22.23 2.33
N GLU A 344 -5.00 23.01 2.74
CA GLU A 344 -3.78 22.51 3.42
C GLU A 344 -3.91 22.37 4.94
N LYS A 345 -4.94 22.95 5.55
CA LYS A 345 -5.06 23.01 7.01
C LYS A 345 -5.31 21.62 7.61
N SER A 346 -4.45 21.19 8.52
CA SER A 346 -4.49 19.85 9.13
C SER A 346 -5.78 19.59 9.90
N GLU A 347 -6.32 20.59 10.62
CA GLU A 347 -7.53 20.51 11.40
C GLU A 347 -8.79 20.36 10.54
N GLN A 348 -8.70 20.58 9.23
CA GLN A 348 -9.79 20.42 8.27
C GLN A 348 -9.74 19.07 7.54
N ARG A 349 -8.83 18.17 7.91
CA ARG A 349 -8.64 16.87 7.27
C ARG A 349 -9.37 15.77 8.00
N PHE A 350 -10.22 15.09 7.28
CA PHE A 350 -10.97 13.94 7.76
C PHE A 350 -10.63 12.70 6.94
N VAL A 351 -10.80 11.54 7.51
CA VAL A 351 -10.83 10.26 6.81
C VAL A 351 -12.21 9.64 6.97
N ILE A 352 -12.63 8.88 5.97
CA ILE A 352 -13.87 8.13 6.04
C ILE A 352 -13.57 6.65 6.05
N HIS A 353 -14.28 5.89 6.88
CA HIS A 353 -14.18 4.44 6.92
C HIS A 353 -15.47 3.82 6.41
N TRP A 354 -15.36 3.07 5.34
CA TRP A 354 -16.51 2.44 4.72
C TRP A 354 -17.09 1.30 5.58
N LEU A 355 -18.41 1.23 5.66
CA LEU A 355 -19.15 0.23 6.43
C LEU A 355 -19.98 -0.71 5.55
N GLY A 356 -19.93 -0.53 4.24
CA GLY A 356 -20.73 -1.28 3.28
C GLY A 356 -20.06 -2.59 2.83
N HIS A 357 -20.82 -3.38 2.07
CA HIS A 357 -20.34 -4.59 1.39
C HIS A 357 -20.37 -4.43 -0.14
N GLN A 358 -20.97 -3.38 -0.65
CA GLN A 358 -21.09 -3.05 -2.07
C GLN A 358 -20.74 -1.59 -2.31
N PRO A 359 -20.10 -1.24 -3.43
CA PRO A 359 -19.73 0.16 -3.73
C PRO A 359 -20.89 1.16 -3.66
N LYS A 360 -22.14 0.68 -3.74
CA LYS A 360 -23.37 1.50 -3.65
C LYS A 360 -23.78 1.85 -2.23
N ASP A 361 -23.16 1.25 -1.23
CA ASP A 361 -23.67 1.32 0.16
C ASP A 361 -23.40 2.66 0.86
N ASN A 362 -22.72 3.59 0.30
CA ASN A 362 -22.49 4.98 0.77
C ASN A 362 -22.53 5.19 2.30
N LYS A 363 -22.18 4.15 3.08
CA LYS A 363 -22.23 4.11 4.55
C LYS A 363 -20.84 4.21 5.12
N PHE A 364 -20.62 5.18 5.98
CA PHE A 364 -19.30 5.52 6.49
C PHE A 364 -19.30 5.85 7.98
N LEU A 365 -18.11 5.76 8.59
CA LEU A 365 -17.75 6.54 9.77
C LEU A 365 -16.89 7.70 9.29
N ILE A 366 -17.00 8.85 9.93
CA ILE A 366 -16.09 9.99 9.73
C ILE A 366 -15.12 10.01 10.90
N ALA A 367 -13.85 10.17 10.61
CA ALA A 367 -12.79 10.20 11.62
C ALA A 367 -11.74 11.25 11.27
N HIS A 368 -10.85 11.54 12.21
CA HIS A 368 -9.66 12.34 12.01
C HIS A 368 -8.49 11.76 12.82
N GLY A 369 -7.30 12.30 12.60
CA GLY A 369 -6.11 11.91 13.33
C GLY A 369 -5.17 11.05 12.50
N LYS A 370 -3.97 10.87 13.01
CA LYS A 370 -2.97 9.94 12.47
C LYS A 370 -3.40 8.51 12.81
N GLN A 371 -2.97 7.57 12.02
CA GLN A 371 -3.45 6.18 12.06
C GLN A 371 -3.44 5.50 13.43
N ASN A 372 -2.50 5.87 14.31
CA ASN A 372 -2.43 5.33 15.67
C ASN A 372 -3.29 6.11 16.69
N GLU A 373 -3.88 7.22 16.27
CA GLU A 373 -4.64 8.16 17.10
C GLU A 373 -5.97 8.52 16.42
N THR A 374 -6.51 7.61 15.61
CA THR A 374 -7.78 7.84 14.92
C THR A 374 -8.90 8.08 15.93
N LYS A 375 -9.62 9.19 15.74
CA LYS A 375 -10.78 9.56 16.55
C LYS A 375 -12.01 9.67 15.67
N TYR A 376 -13.05 8.95 16.03
CA TYR A 376 -14.31 8.82 15.29
C TYR A 376 -15.33 9.84 15.74
N LEU A 377 -16.00 10.49 14.79
CA LEU A 377 -17.07 11.44 15.05
C LEU A 377 -18.28 10.76 15.71
N LYS A 378 -18.76 11.30 16.82
CA LYS A 378 -19.93 10.82 17.56
C LYS A 378 -21.20 11.60 17.22
N GLU A 379 -22.35 11.11 17.68
CA GLU A 379 -23.66 11.80 17.49
C GLU A 379 -23.71 13.20 18.12
N ASP A 380 -23.02 13.42 19.24
CA ASP A 380 -22.93 14.70 19.93
C ASP A 380 -21.89 15.67 19.34
N LEU A 381 -21.35 15.33 18.16
CA LEU A 381 -20.29 16.04 17.44
C LEU A 381 -18.93 16.01 18.14
N SER A 382 -18.75 15.29 19.24
CA SER A 382 -17.45 15.05 19.84
C SER A 382 -16.76 13.85 19.15
N PHE A 383 -15.52 13.56 19.54
CA PHE A 383 -14.74 12.46 18.96
C PHE A 383 -14.37 11.41 20.00
N SER A 384 -14.28 10.15 19.60
CA SER A 384 -13.87 9.01 20.45
C SER A 384 -12.79 8.18 19.77
N SER A 385 -11.84 7.66 20.53
CA SER A 385 -10.85 6.70 20.03
C SER A 385 -11.45 5.30 19.77
N LYS A 386 -12.65 5.03 20.29
CA LYS A 386 -13.34 3.76 20.08
C LYS A 386 -14.17 3.83 18.79
N LYS A 387 -13.89 2.97 17.82
CA LYS A 387 -14.62 2.86 16.54
C LYS A 387 -16.11 2.58 16.73
N SER A 388 -16.47 1.82 17.78
CA SER A 388 -17.86 1.51 18.12
C SER A 388 -18.73 2.73 18.48
N ASP A 389 -18.10 3.79 18.98
CA ASP A 389 -18.81 5.02 19.38
C ASP A 389 -19.11 5.94 18.18
N GLY A 390 -18.51 5.65 17.03
CA GLY A 390 -18.62 6.44 15.81
C GLY A 390 -20.05 6.47 15.27
N VAL A 391 -20.54 7.67 14.96
CA VAL A 391 -21.84 7.85 14.29
C VAL A 391 -21.78 7.30 12.87
N LYS A 392 -22.68 6.37 12.54
CA LYS A 392 -22.79 5.82 11.20
C LYS A 392 -23.57 6.78 10.31
N VAL A 393 -22.97 7.18 9.20
CA VAL A 393 -23.54 8.15 8.26
C VAL A 393 -23.67 7.59 6.85
N ALA A 394 -24.64 8.10 6.10
CA ALA A 394 -24.68 8.01 4.65
C ALA A 394 -24.09 9.28 4.05
N ILE A 395 -23.13 9.16 3.13
CA ILE A 395 -22.58 10.29 2.37
C ILE A 395 -22.98 10.08 0.91
N LYS A 396 -23.84 10.97 0.40
CA LYS A 396 -24.45 10.81 -0.93
C LYS A 396 -24.07 11.95 -1.86
N ASP A 397 -23.56 11.63 -3.04
CA ASP A 397 -23.36 12.58 -4.13
C ASP A 397 -24.70 12.91 -4.81
N HIS A 398 -24.95 14.18 -5.01
CA HIS A 398 -26.09 14.70 -5.75
C HIS A 398 -25.75 14.98 -7.22
N LEU A 399 -25.11 14.08 -7.89
CA LEU A 399 -24.65 13.96 -9.30
C LEU A 399 -24.76 15.16 -10.26
N ASN A 400 -25.43 16.22 -9.89
CA ASN A 400 -25.68 17.44 -10.67
C ASN A 400 -24.75 18.61 -10.29
N GLY A 401 -23.64 18.31 -9.60
CA GLY A 401 -22.67 19.30 -9.15
C GLY A 401 -23.07 20.02 -7.86
N LYS A 402 -24.15 19.63 -7.22
CA LYS A 402 -24.61 20.22 -5.95
C LYS A 402 -23.83 19.75 -4.72
N GLY A 403 -22.84 18.84 -4.90
CA GLY A 403 -22.03 18.31 -3.80
C GLY A 403 -22.68 17.13 -3.06
N TYR A 404 -22.24 16.91 -1.83
CA TYR A 404 -22.58 15.74 -1.01
C TYR A 404 -23.45 16.12 0.17
N THR A 405 -24.39 15.26 0.54
CA THR A 405 -25.07 15.33 1.84
C THR A 405 -24.53 14.26 2.78
N ILE A 406 -24.51 14.55 4.08
CA ILE A 406 -24.06 13.67 5.15
C ILE A 406 -25.23 13.48 6.11
N GLU A 407 -25.77 12.26 6.21
CA GLU A 407 -26.94 11.95 7.02
C GLU A 407 -26.65 10.80 8.00
N GLN A 408 -27.12 10.91 9.25
CA GLN A 408 -27.07 9.80 10.20
C GLN A 408 -27.95 8.65 9.73
N LEU A 409 -27.45 7.42 9.79
CA LEU A 409 -28.22 6.24 9.35
C LEU A 409 -29.43 5.96 10.23
N ASN A 410 -29.32 6.19 11.54
CA ASN A 410 -30.36 5.88 12.51
C ASN A 410 -31.46 6.96 12.56
N SER A 411 -31.07 8.20 12.83
CA SER A 411 -32.00 9.30 13.06
C SER A 411 -32.44 10.04 11.81
N LYS A 412 -31.77 9.79 10.66
CA LYS A 412 -31.98 10.52 9.39
C LYS A 412 -31.75 12.04 9.48
N LYS A 413 -31.06 12.50 10.52
CA LYS A 413 -30.66 13.90 10.63
C LYS A 413 -29.49 14.18 9.70
N GLY A 414 -29.56 15.26 8.94
CA GLY A 414 -28.51 15.75 8.09
C GLY A 414 -27.50 16.62 8.83
N LEU A 415 -26.24 16.49 8.46
CA LEU A 415 -25.22 17.44 8.93
C LEU A 415 -25.44 18.78 8.27
N SER A 416 -25.51 19.81 9.07
CA SER A 416 -25.80 21.18 8.64
C SER A 416 -24.72 22.14 9.10
N LEU A 417 -24.29 23.00 8.19
CA LEU A 417 -23.37 24.11 8.43
C LEU A 417 -24.10 25.42 8.09
N SER A 418 -24.45 26.17 9.10
CA SER A 418 -25.11 27.44 8.93
C SER A 418 -24.16 28.55 8.45
N LYS A 419 -24.70 29.66 7.96
CA LYS A 419 -23.89 30.78 7.43
C LYS A 419 -23.00 31.46 8.49
N ASP A 420 -23.41 31.37 9.76
CA ASP A 420 -22.64 31.84 10.93
C ASP A 420 -21.60 30.81 11.43
N GLY A 421 -21.42 29.69 10.70
CA GLY A 421 -20.41 28.70 11.01
C GLY A 421 -20.83 27.65 12.04
N LYS A 422 -22.08 27.59 12.48
CA LYS A 422 -22.52 26.58 13.44
C LYS A 422 -22.76 25.24 12.76
N VAL A 423 -22.14 24.18 13.32
CA VAL A 423 -22.32 22.78 12.88
C VAL A 423 -23.36 22.10 13.78
N SER A 424 -24.30 21.39 13.17
CA SER A 424 -25.34 20.66 13.92
C SER A 424 -25.98 19.55 13.08
N TRP A 425 -26.57 18.55 13.75
CA TRP A 425 -27.45 17.57 13.12
C TRP A 425 -28.91 18.12 13.11
N GLN A 426 -29.53 18.23 11.95
CA GLN A 426 -30.85 18.79 11.77
C GLN A 426 -31.77 17.87 10.96
N SER A 427 -33.05 17.86 11.30
CA SER A 427 -34.08 17.18 10.51
C SER A 427 -34.55 18.11 9.37
N GLY A 428 -34.56 17.56 8.13
CA GLY A 428 -35.12 18.26 6.96
C GLY A 428 -34.24 19.36 6.35
N ASN A 429 -33.12 19.73 6.96
CA ASN A 429 -32.24 20.79 6.45
C ASN A 429 -30.81 20.32 6.43
N THR A 430 -30.36 19.84 5.27
CA THR A 430 -29.03 19.26 5.10
C THR A 430 -28.17 20.16 4.21
N THR A 431 -26.98 20.51 4.67
CA THR A 431 -26.04 21.28 3.87
C THR A 431 -25.46 20.38 2.75
N HIS A 432 -25.33 20.93 1.57
CA HIS A 432 -24.57 20.34 0.49
C HIS A 432 -23.10 20.75 0.62
N PHE A 433 -22.23 19.76 0.78
CA PHE A 433 -20.80 19.95 0.96
C PHE A 433 -20.03 19.66 -0.33
N ASP A 434 -19.07 20.49 -0.64
CA ASP A 434 -18.00 20.15 -1.55
C ASP A 434 -16.93 19.36 -0.79
N LEU A 435 -16.48 18.25 -1.37
CA LEU A 435 -15.41 17.44 -0.81
C LEU A 435 -14.16 17.57 -1.70
N TYR A 436 -13.02 17.72 -1.04
CA TYR A 436 -11.72 17.69 -1.74
C TYR A 436 -10.85 16.59 -1.13
N SER A 437 -10.34 15.73 -1.98
CA SER A 437 -9.27 14.79 -1.63
C SER A 437 -7.96 15.56 -1.52
N VAL A 438 -7.23 15.34 -0.44
CA VAL A 438 -5.97 16.04 -0.11
C VAL A 438 -4.86 15.01 0.03
N SER A 439 -3.73 15.24 -0.64
CA SER A 439 -2.61 14.30 -0.72
C SER A 439 -1.30 14.81 -0.09
N TYR A 440 -1.32 15.92 0.65
CA TYR A 440 -0.14 16.40 1.37
C TYR A 440 -0.31 16.58 2.88
#